data_2f09addb6c1be78f799285bd6e3b31d7
#
_entry.id   2f09addb6c1be78f799285bd6e3b31d7
#
_cell.length_a   1.000
_cell.length_b   1.000
_cell.length_c   1.000
_cell.angle_alpha   90.00
_cell.angle_beta   90.00
_cell.angle_gamma   90.00
#
_symmetry.space_group_name_H-M   'P 1'
#
loop_
_entity.id
_entity.type
_entity.pdbx_description
1 polymer ?
#
loop_
_entity_poly.entity_id
_entity_poly.type
_entity_poly.pdbx_seq_one_letter_code
_entity_poly.pdbx_strand_id
1 'polypeptide(L)'
;MNLFLVRRYKKMYDVRITAIRKVWYEDLSKKYENPISHACLINEGDVFISYNGRKPDRLCESAWDSMKEFVIKLSNGEGNFYDGWMKNKYSAMISCNDGFRPVSFYIERIENNGE
;
A
#
# COMPACT_ATOMS: atom_id res chain seq x y z
N MET A 1 11.47 -19.96 -30.95
CA MET A 1 10.74 -19.40 -29.79
C MET A 1 10.00 -18.16 -30.20
N ASN A 2 8.83 -18.02 -29.66
CA ASN A 2 8.00 -16.86 -29.92
C ASN A 2 8.25 -15.78 -28.85
N LEU A 3 8.86 -14.67 -29.26
CA LEU A 3 9.17 -13.59 -28.34
C LEU A 3 7.92 -12.98 -27.71
N PHE A 4 6.80 -13.06 -28.40
CA PHE A 4 5.52 -12.63 -27.88
C PHE A 4 5.15 -13.37 -26.60
N LEU A 5 5.33 -14.68 -26.61
CA LEU A 5 5.02 -15.50 -25.45
C LEU A 5 5.92 -15.17 -24.27
N VAL A 6 7.18 -14.89 -24.52
CA VAL A 6 8.12 -14.52 -23.47
C VAL A 6 7.65 -13.25 -22.76
N ARG A 7 7.19 -12.25 -23.53
CA ARG A 7 6.71 -11.00 -22.96
C ARG A 7 5.43 -11.19 -22.15
N ARG A 8 4.58 -12.14 -22.55
CA ARG A 8 3.33 -12.42 -21.84
C ARG A 8 3.57 -12.99 -20.46
N TYR A 9 4.71 -13.62 -20.26
CA TYR A 9 5.02 -14.25 -18.98
C TYR A 9 5.95 -13.41 -18.14
N LYS A 10 5.87 -12.08 -18.31
CA LYS A 10 6.60 -11.18 -17.45
C LYS A 10 6.23 -11.46 -15.99
N LYS A 11 7.25 -11.65 -15.19
CA LYS A 11 7.05 -11.94 -13.77
C LYS A 11 6.44 -10.75 -13.07
N MET A 12 5.40 -11.03 -12.28
CA MET A 12 4.83 -10.04 -11.40
C MET A 12 5.16 -10.39 -9.96
N TYR A 13 5.37 -9.37 -9.17
CA TYR A 13 5.70 -9.54 -7.76
C TYR A 13 4.47 -9.27 -6.90
N ASP A 14 4.38 -10.00 -5.80
CA ASP A 14 3.41 -9.67 -4.78
C ASP A 14 3.93 -8.48 -3.98
N VAL A 15 3.02 -7.75 -3.37
CA VAL A 15 3.36 -6.58 -2.55
C VAL A 15 2.73 -6.75 -1.18
N ARG A 16 3.56 -6.65 -0.15
CA ARG A 16 3.09 -6.72 1.23
C ARG A 16 2.86 -5.31 1.74
N ILE A 17 1.70 -5.10 2.31
CA ILE A 17 1.25 -3.80 2.83
C ILE A 17 1.06 -3.99 4.33
N THR A 18 1.88 -3.31 5.11
CA THR A 18 1.83 -3.43 6.57
C THR A 18 1.43 -2.10 7.19
N ALA A 19 0.39 -2.10 8.02
CA ALA A 19 0.01 -0.91 8.79
C ALA A 19 1.03 -0.72 9.91
N ILE A 20 1.89 0.28 9.76
CA ILE A 20 3.00 0.50 10.69
C ILE A 20 2.58 1.36 11.87
N ARG A 21 1.82 2.42 11.62
CA ARG A 21 1.44 3.36 12.67
C ARG A 21 0.07 3.95 12.39
N LYS A 22 -0.72 4.08 13.44
CA LYS A 22 -2.03 4.70 13.40
C LYS A 22 -2.02 5.83 14.41
N VAL A 23 -2.37 7.03 13.96
CA VAL A 23 -2.33 8.22 14.78
C VAL A 23 -3.72 8.86 14.79
N TRP A 24 -4.09 9.50 15.87
CA TRP A 24 -5.32 10.28 15.93
C TRP A 24 -4.96 11.69 16.39
N TYR A 25 -5.24 12.65 15.51
CA TYR A 25 -5.11 14.07 15.85
C TYR A 25 -6.40 14.53 16.49
N GLU A 26 -6.53 14.26 17.79
CA GLU A 26 -7.76 14.48 18.53
C GLU A 26 -8.20 15.95 18.51
N ASP A 27 -7.27 16.86 18.61
CA ASP A 27 -7.55 18.29 18.57
C ASP A 27 -8.16 18.73 17.24
N LEU A 28 -7.65 18.18 16.13
CA LEU A 28 -8.19 18.47 14.80
C LEU A 28 -9.58 17.89 14.63
N SER A 29 -9.79 16.67 15.13
CA SER A 29 -11.11 16.05 15.08
C SER A 29 -12.14 16.86 15.85
N LYS A 30 -11.79 17.28 17.03
CA LYS A 30 -12.71 18.08 17.87
C LYS A 30 -13.07 19.40 17.22
N LYS A 31 -12.14 20.01 16.52
CA LYS A 31 -12.34 21.31 15.93
C LYS A 31 -13.08 21.26 14.58
N TYR A 32 -12.78 20.27 13.77
CA TYR A 32 -13.20 20.27 12.36
C TYR A 32 -14.08 19.12 11.94
N GLU A 33 -14.10 18.03 12.68
CA GLU A 33 -14.77 16.82 12.22
C GLU A 33 -16.16 16.69 12.84
N ASN A 34 -17.14 16.33 12.01
CA ASN A 34 -18.45 15.96 12.52
C ASN A 34 -18.35 14.61 13.24
N PRO A 35 -19.23 14.35 14.22
CA PRO A 35 -19.24 13.03 14.86
C PRO A 35 -19.40 11.92 13.85
N ILE A 36 -18.63 10.84 14.01
CA ILE A 36 -18.68 9.68 13.11
C ILE A 36 -19.23 8.49 13.88
N SER A 37 -19.96 7.63 13.17
CA SER A 37 -20.59 6.48 13.79
C SER A 37 -19.62 5.31 13.97
N HIS A 38 -18.53 5.29 13.21
CA HIS A 38 -17.54 4.21 13.31
C HIS A 38 -16.17 4.75 12.88
N ALA A 39 -15.14 4.17 13.44
CA ALA A 39 -13.78 4.53 13.13
C ALA A 39 -13.17 3.55 12.13
N CYS A 40 -11.97 3.86 11.65
CA CYS A 40 -11.20 2.97 10.79
C CYS A 40 -10.92 1.65 11.53
N LEU A 41 -11.13 0.53 10.84
CA LEU A 41 -10.95 -0.81 11.40
C LEU A 41 -9.52 -1.33 11.30
N ILE A 42 -8.64 -0.62 10.59
CA ILE A 42 -7.26 -1.06 10.44
C ILE A 42 -6.50 -0.80 11.72
N ASN A 43 -5.74 -1.79 12.17
CA ASN A 43 -4.93 -1.70 13.37
C ASN A 43 -3.45 -1.79 13.02
N GLU A 44 -2.62 -1.22 13.89
CA GLU A 44 -1.17 -1.36 13.75
C GLU A 44 -0.81 -2.83 13.74
N GLY A 45 0.06 -3.20 12.80
CA GLY A 45 0.46 -4.59 12.62
C GLY A 45 -0.35 -5.36 11.61
N ASP A 46 -1.48 -4.83 11.14
CA ASP A 46 -2.27 -5.51 10.12
C ASP A 46 -1.47 -5.62 8.83
N VAL A 47 -1.56 -6.79 8.19
CA VAL A 47 -0.83 -7.09 6.96
C VAL A 47 -1.82 -7.46 5.86
N PHE A 48 -1.60 -6.90 4.69
CA PHE A 48 -2.39 -7.19 3.49
C PHE A 48 -1.41 -7.57 2.38
N ILE A 49 -1.82 -8.51 1.53
CA ILE A 49 -1.00 -8.89 0.37
C ILE A 49 -1.74 -8.50 -0.89
N SER A 50 -1.08 -7.75 -1.75
CA SER A 50 -1.59 -7.45 -3.08
C SER A 50 -1.02 -8.46 -4.06
N TYR A 51 -1.89 -9.23 -4.70
CA TYR A 51 -1.51 -10.20 -5.73
C TYR A 51 -1.77 -9.58 -7.08
N ASN A 52 -0.76 -9.57 -7.92
CA ASN A 52 -0.86 -9.04 -9.30
C ASN A 52 -1.36 -7.59 -9.34
N GLY A 53 -0.94 -6.79 -8.38
CA GLY A 53 -1.29 -5.38 -8.35
C GLY A 53 -2.73 -5.08 -7.98
N ARG A 54 -3.47 -6.06 -7.47
CA ARG A 54 -4.89 -5.89 -7.14
C ARG A 54 -5.07 -5.46 -5.70
N LYS A 55 -6.19 -4.78 -5.45
CA LYS A 55 -6.54 -4.34 -4.10
C LYS A 55 -6.78 -5.55 -3.20
N PRO A 56 -6.10 -5.63 -2.05
CA PRO A 56 -6.38 -6.70 -1.08
C PRO A 56 -7.77 -6.55 -0.48
N ASP A 57 -8.36 -7.69 -0.11
CA ASP A 57 -9.62 -7.69 0.62
C ASP A 57 -9.43 -6.97 1.96
N ARG A 58 -10.46 -6.29 2.43
CA ARG A 58 -10.51 -5.60 3.71
C ARG A 58 -9.63 -4.36 3.83
N LEU A 59 -8.84 -4.04 2.82
CA LEU A 59 -8.15 -2.77 2.79
C LEU A 59 -9.14 -1.71 2.31
N CYS A 60 -9.27 -0.60 3.04
CA CYS A 60 -10.26 0.41 2.70
C CYS A 60 -9.89 1.14 1.41
N GLU A 61 -10.91 1.69 0.75
CA GLU A 61 -10.73 2.37 -0.53
C GLU A 61 -9.81 3.58 -0.41
N SER A 62 -9.94 4.34 0.68
CA SER A 62 -9.11 5.52 0.91
C SER A 62 -7.63 5.16 0.97
N ALA A 63 -7.29 4.09 1.69
CA ALA A 63 -5.91 3.64 1.77
C ALA A 63 -5.43 3.13 0.42
N TRP A 64 -6.27 2.34 -0.26
CA TRP A 64 -5.90 1.81 -1.58
C TRP A 64 -5.67 2.94 -2.59
N ASP A 65 -6.56 3.93 -2.62
CA ASP A 65 -6.41 5.05 -3.54
C ASP A 65 -5.10 5.81 -3.33
N SER A 66 -4.64 5.89 -2.09
CA SER A 66 -3.39 6.61 -1.80
C SER A 66 -2.16 5.83 -2.21
N MET A 67 -2.23 4.49 -2.29
CA MET A 67 -1.05 3.66 -2.52
C MET A 67 -1.05 2.87 -3.82
N LYS A 68 -2.18 2.76 -4.50
CA LYS A 68 -2.31 1.81 -5.62
C LYS A 68 -1.27 2.02 -6.73
N GLU A 69 -0.92 3.26 -7.02
CA GLU A 69 0.07 3.54 -8.05
C GLU A 69 1.43 2.93 -7.69
N PHE A 70 1.82 3.05 -6.44
CA PHE A 70 3.08 2.48 -5.96
C PHE A 70 3.02 0.96 -5.95
N VAL A 71 1.89 0.40 -5.52
CA VAL A 71 1.71 -1.05 -5.47
C VAL A 71 1.81 -1.64 -6.88
N ILE A 72 1.15 -1.02 -7.85
CA ILE A 72 1.16 -1.50 -9.22
C ILE A 72 2.59 -1.45 -9.80
N LYS A 73 3.30 -0.36 -9.57
CA LYS A 73 4.67 -0.25 -10.03
C LYS A 73 5.57 -1.30 -9.40
N LEU A 74 5.45 -1.51 -8.10
CA LEU A 74 6.22 -2.55 -7.41
C LEU A 74 5.90 -3.93 -7.97
N SER A 75 4.63 -4.22 -8.25
CA SER A 75 4.25 -5.51 -8.80
C SER A 75 4.85 -5.74 -10.19
N ASN A 76 5.12 -4.68 -10.92
CA ASN A 76 5.75 -4.76 -12.24
C ASN A 76 7.28 -4.73 -12.19
N GLY A 77 7.86 -4.74 -11.00
CA GLY A 77 9.31 -4.77 -10.85
C GLY A 77 9.96 -3.41 -10.78
N GLU A 78 9.19 -2.33 -10.81
CA GLU A 78 9.71 -0.99 -10.67
C GLU A 78 9.97 -0.66 -9.20
N GLY A 79 10.71 0.40 -8.98
CA GLY A 79 11.02 0.83 -7.63
C GLY A 79 11.81 2.12 -7.66
N ASN A 80 12.59 2.33 -6.61
CA ASN A 80 13.45 3.52 -6.46
C ASN A 80 12.65 4.82 -6.60
N PHE A 81 11.50 4.87 -5.92
CA PHE A 81 10.64 6.05 -5.98
C PHE A 81 11.38 7.28 -5.48
N TYR A 82 11.13 8.41 -6.15
CA TYR A 82 11.74 9.70 -5.81
C TYR A 82 13.27 9.61 -5.71
N ASP A 83 13.86 8.74 -6.52
CA ASP A 83 15.31 8.64 -6.69
C ASP A 83 16.06 8.53 -5.35
N GLY A 84 15.86 7.41 -4.68
CA GLY A 84 16.57 7.10 -3.44
C GLY A 84 15.82 7.47 -2.16
N TRP A 85 14.51 7.65 -2.26
CA TRP A 85 13.70 7.98 -1.08
C TRP A 85 13.76 6.91 0.02
N MET A 86 13.62 5.64 -0.37
CA MET A 86 13.53 4.55 0.60
C MET A 86 14.85 3.79 0.71
N LYS A 87 15.19 3.35 1.92
CA LYS A 87 16.36 2.48 2.11
C LYS A 87 16.24 1.20 1.29
N ASN A 88 15.04 0.60 1.28
CA ASN A 88 14.74 -0.50 0.38
C ASN A 88 14.14 0.10 -0.89
N LYS A 89 14.86 0.02 -1.99
CA LYS A 89 14.41 0.67 -3.24
C LYS A 89 13.12 0.07 -3.79
N TYR A 90 12.72 -1.11 -3.32
CA TYR A 90 11.47 -1.75 -3.74
C TYR A 90 10.41 -1.63 -2.66
N SER A 91 10.28 -0.44 -2.13
CA SER A 91 9.31 -0.16 -1.07
C SER A 91 8.88 1.29 -1.11
N ALA A 92 7.84 1.61 -0.34
CA ALA A 92 7.38 2.98 -0.14
C ALA A 92 6.69 3.08 1.21
N MET A 93 6.65 4.28 1.76
CA MET A 93 5.89 4.56 2.98
C MET A 93 4.77 5.52 2.60
N ILE A 94 3.54 5.04 2.67
CA ILE A 94 2.37 5.79 2.17
C ILE A 94 1.34 5.92 3.29
N SER A 95 0.79 7.11 3.46
CA SER A 95 -0.31 7.34 4.39
C SER A 95 -1.64 7.25 3.67
N CYS A 96 -2.67 6.77 4.36
CA CYS A 96 -4.03 6.92 3.86
C CYS A 96 -4.41 8.41 3.84
N ASN A 97 -5.55 8.73 3.22
CA ASN A 97 -5.96 10.11 2.99
C ASN A 97 -6.71 10.76 4.15
N ASP A 98 -6.84 10.07 5.27
CA ASP A 98 -7.53 10.62 6.44
C ASP A 98 -6.59 11.53 7.23
N GLY A 99 -6.88 12.83 7.23
CA GLY A 99 -6.05 13.81 7.94
C GLY A 99 -6.30 13.85 9.43
N PHE A 100 -7.35 13.19 9.93
CA PHE A 100 -7.64 13.12 11.37
C PHE A 100 -7.05 11.87 12.01
N ARG A 101 -7.11 10.75 11.29
CA ARG A 101 -6.63 9.44 11.80
C ARG A 101 -5.76 8.76 10.77
N PRO A 102 -4.60 9.36 10.43
CA PRO A 102 -3.76 8.77 9.37
C PRO A 102 -3.17 7.45 9.80
N VAL A 103 -3.13 6.52 8.86
CA VAL A 103 -2.42 5.26 9.02
C VAL A 103 -1.28 5.25 8.04
N SER A 104 -0.08 5.00 8.53
CA SER A 104 1.11 4.88 7.68
C SER A 104 1.31 3.42 7.32
N PHE A 105 1.45 3.16 6.03
CA PHE A 105 1.65 1.81 5.51
C PHE A 105 3.05 1.70 4.91
N TYR A 106 3.76 0.64 5.29
CA TYR A 106 4.98 0.26 4.60
C TYR A 106 4.60 -0.75 3.54
N ILE A 107 4.85 -0.41 2.29
CA ILE A 107 4.56 -1.31 1.18
C ILE A 107 5.88 -1.77 0.58
N GLU A 108 6.01 -3.08 0.32
CA GLU A 108 7.27 -3.64 -0.13
C GLU A 108 7.03 -4.81 -1.07
N ARG A 109 7.88 -4.89 -2.08
CA ARG A 109 7.86 -6.02 -2.99
C ARG A 109 8.36 -7.26 -2.27
N ILE A 110 7.65 -8.36 -2.45
CA ILE A 110 8.09 -9.66 -1.91
C ILE A 110 8.14 -10.67 -3.05
N GLU A 111 8.84 -11.77 -2.80
CA GLU A 111 8.91 -12.83 -3.79
C GLU A 111 7.55 -13.51 -3.92
N ASN A 112 7.20 -13.85 -5.14
CA ASN A 112 5.97 -14.54 -5.44
C ASN A 112 6.21 -16.03 -5.22
N ASN A 113 5.51 -16.61 -4.24
CA ASN A 113 5.70 -18.00 -3.87
C ASN A 113 5.06 -18.99 -4.83
N GLY A 114 4.34 -18.51 -5.82
CA GLY A 114 3.62 -19.37 -6.75
C GLY A 114 4.35 -19.70 -8.02
N GLU A 115 5.57 -19.25 -8.19
CA GLU A 115 6.24 -19.44 -9.47
C GLU A 115 7.17 -20.61 -9.52
#